data_40f95e92ce7d81af94cc48481d409cb1
#
_entry.id   40f95e92ce7d81af94cc48481d409cb1
#
_cell.length_a   1.000
_cell.length_b   1.000
_cell.length_c   1.000
_cell.angle_alpha   90.00
_cell.angle_beta   90.00
_cell.angle_gamma   90.00
#
_symmetry.space_group_name_H-M   'P 1'
#
loop_
_entity.id
_entity.type
_entity.pdbx_description
1 polymer ?
#
loop_
_entity_poly.entity_id
_entity_poly.type
_entity_poly.pdbx_seq_one_letter_code
_entity_poly.pdbx_strand_id
1 'polypeptide(L)'
;MPIGDSAPPTPSPPPERLTGLGPVADARTVVLVLGSFPGVASLRAQQYYAHPHNQFWPVLQALWPQHPLPGRDDYAARCAWLLARGLGLWDVYAACERAGSLDARIRNAALNDFAALRARCPRLAAIAHNGGESFRHAKAVRAVLGDGLPSLRLPSTSPANASWRFERKCNAWAEALAPFGLVDTIGPQENCCG
;
A
#
# COMPACT_ATOMS: atom_id res chain seq x y z
N MET A 1 56.47 19.93 -18.93
CA MET A 1 55.10 19.43 -18.96
C MET A 1 54.67 19.20 -17.53
N PRO A 2 53.82 20.06 -16.90
CA PRO A 2 53.30 19.80 -15.55
C PRO A 2 52.21 18.77 -15.65
N ILE A 3 52.33 17.74 -14.82
CA ILE A 3 51.35 16.69 -14.63
C ILE A 3 50.20 17.31 -13.82
N GLY A 4 49.00 17.40 -14.44
CA GLY A 4 47.79 17.91 -13.76
C GLY A 4 47.41 17.02 -12.59
N ASP A 5 47.43 17.59 -11.41
CA ASP A 5 46.93 17.01 -10.16
C ASP A 5 45.39 17.00 -10.20
N SER A 6 44.82 15.84 -10.58
CA SER A 6 43.36 15.66 -10.55
C SER A 6 42.94 15.41 -9.11
N ALA A 7 42.32 16.39 -8.49
CA ALA A 7 41.71 16.23 -7.16
C ALA A 7 40.78 15.03 -7.14
N PRO A 8 40.76 14.23 -6.06
CA PRO A 8 39.83 13.09 -5.93
C PRO A 8 38.39 13.59 -5.95
N PRO A 9 37.45 12.80 -6.54
CA PRO A 9 36.03 13.18 -6.57
C PRO A 9 35.52 13.34 -5.15
N THR A 10 34.83 14.44 -4.89
CA THR A 10 34.15 14.70 -3.62
C THR A 10 33.14 13.58 -3.34
N PRO A 11 33.15 12.97 -2.14
CA PRO A 11 32.20 11.94 -1.80
C PRO A 11 30.77 12.49 -1.95
N SER A 12 29.91 11.75 -2.62
CA SER A 12 28.48 12.08 -2.73
C SER A 12 27.87 12.19 -1.32
N PRO A 13 26.99 13.17 -1.07
CA PRO A 13 26.33 13.28 0.22
C PRO A 13 25.61 11.97 0.53
N PRO A 14 25.52 11.57 1.82
CA PRO A 14 24.79 10.37 2.22
C PRO A 14 23.34 10.46 1.71
N PRO A 15 22.75 9.33 1.30
CA PRO A 15 21.36 9.32 0.84
C PRO A 15 20.43 9.84 1.94
N GLU A 16 19.52 10.73 1.55
CA GLU A 16 18.54 11.31 2.48
C GLU A 16 17.62 10.21 3.06
N ARG A 17 17.49 10.20 4.38
CA ARG A 17 16.59 9.29 5.09
C ARG A 17 15.16 9.81 4.98
N LEU A 18 14.31 9.06 4.31
CA LEU A 18 12.89 9.37 4.12
C LEU A 18 12.07 8.79 5.26
N THR A 19 11.06 9.54 5.72
CA THR A 19 10.07 9.09 6.71
C THR A 19 8.73 8.83 6.00
N GLY A 20 8.08 7.71 6.34
CA GLY A 20 6.78 7.30 5.79
C GLY A 20 5.61 8.11 6.35
N LEU A 21 4.41 7.72 5.95
CA LEU A 21 3.15 8.34 6.38
C LEU A 21 2.56 7.61 7.59
N GLY A 22 1.75 8.31 8.38
CA GLY A 22 1.00 7.70 9.48
C GLY A 22 -0.12 6.76 9.00
N PRO A 23 -0.61 5.85 9.85
CA PRO A 23 -1.67 4.92 9.49
C PRO A 23 -3.03 5.61 9.34
N VAL A 24 -3.80 5.20 8.33
CA VAL A 24 -5.22 5.47 8.18
C VAL A 24 -5.96 4.22 8.67
N ALA A 25 -6.27 4.16 9.95
CA ALA A 25 -6.91 3.00 10.57
C ALA A 25 -7.65 3.42 11.85
N ASP A 26 -8.78 2.77 12.13
CA ASP A 26 -9.58 2.99 13.33
C ASP A 26 -10.30 1.69 13.77
N ALA A 27 -11.21 1.80 14.72
CA ALA A 27 -11.97 0.68 15.28
C ALA A 27 -12.86 -0.05 14.23
N ARG A 28 -13.12 0.55 13.07
CA ARG A 28 -13.88 -0.07 11.97
C ARG A 28 -13.03 -0.96 11.09
N THR A 29 -11.71 -0.86 11.18
CA THR A 29 -10.77 -1.60 10.31
C THR A 29 -10.92 -3.10 10.50
N VAL A 30 -11.33 -3.80 9.44
CA VAL A 30 -11.44 -5.26 9.33
C VAL A 30 -10.25 -5.84 8.58
N VAL A 31 -9.83 -5.20 7.48
CA VAL A 31 -8.63 -5.59 6.73
C VAL A 31 -7.67 -4.41 6.66
N LEU A 32 -6.42 -4.64 7.11
CA LEU A 32 -5.34 -3.66 7.00
C LEU A 32 -4.58 -3.89 5.70
N VAL A 33 -4.63 -2.93 4.80
CA VAL A 33 -3.81 -2.95 3.58
C VAL A 33 -2.44 -2.33 3.89
N LEU A 34 -1.38 -3.08 3.60
CA LEU A 34 0.01 -2.64 3.78
C LEU A 34 0.71 -2.48 2.44
N GLY A 35 1.15 -1.25 2.15
CA GLY A 35 2.19 -0.99 1.15
C GLY A 35 3.59 -1.31 1.67
N SER A 36 4.60 -1.09 0.84
CA SER A 36 6.01 -1.14 1.25
C SER A 36 6.45 0.18 1.90
N PHE A 37 6.48 1.23 1.10
CA PHE A 37 6.83 2.60 1.49
C PHE A 37 6.23 3.60 0.50
N PRO A 38 5.81 4.82 0.94
CA PRO A 38 5.16 5.77 0.06
C PRO A 38 6.09 6.22 -1.07
N GLY A 39 5.58 6.31 -2.31
CA GLY A 39 6.31 6.88 -3.44
C GLY A 39 6.56 8.39 -3.27
N VAL A 40 7.45 8.96 -4.11
CA VAL A 40 7.79 10.40 -4.06
C VAL A 40 6.56 11.29 -4.15
N ALA A 41 5.60 10.97 -5.03
CA ALA A 41 4.36 11.74 -5.14
C ALA A 41 3.52 11.69 -3.86
N SER A 42 3.47 10.53 -3.19
CA SER A 42 2.74 10.34 -1.92
C SER A 42 3.40 11.10 -0.78
N LEU A 43 4.72 11.06 -0.67
CA LEU A 43 5.46 11.83 0.34
C LEU A 43 5.27 13.34 0.16
N ARG A 44 5.34 13.84 -1.07
CA ARG A 44 5.13 15.27 -1.37
C ARG A 44 3.71 15.72 -1.05
N ALA A 45 2.72 14.92 -1.41
CA ALA A 45 1.31 15.23 -1.17
C ALA A 45 0.85 14.91 0.26
N GLN A 46 1.66 14.19 1.06
CA GLN A 46 1.25 13.62 2.36
C GLN A 46 -0.03 12.76 2.23
N GLN A 47 -0.13 11.98 1.14
CA GLN A 47 -1.31 11.18 0.79
C GLN A 47 -0.90 9.82 0.27
N TYR A 48 -1.55 8.76 0.72
CA TYR A 48 -1.33 7.42 0.18
C TYR A 48 -1.77 7.32 -1.28
N TYR A 49 -0.92 6.66 -2.09
CA TYR A 49 -1.20 6.38 -3.50
C TYR A 49 -1.53 7.61 -4.35
N ALA A 50 -0.84 8.73 -4.08
CA ALA A 50 -1.07 10.02 -4.77
C ALA A 50 -0.60 10.04 -6.23
N HIS A 51 0.28 9.12 -6.66
CA HIS A 51 0.75 9.09 -8.04
C HIS A 51 -0.42 8.89 -9.02
N PRO A 52 -0.56 9.72 -10.09
CA PRO A 52 -1.71 9.70 -10.99
C PRO A 52 -2.02 8.32 -11.60
N HIS A 53 -0.99 7.55 -11.91
CA HIS A 53 -1.12 6.22 -12.52
C HIS A 53 -1.14 5.08 -11.49
N ASN A 54 -1.18 5.37 -10.18
CA ASN A 54 -1.38 4.31 -9.21
C ASN A 54 -2.82 3.82 -9.24
N GLN A 55 -3.00 2.51 -9.31
CA GLN A 55 -4.32 1.89 -9.50
C GLN A 55 -5.04 1.59 -8.17
N PHE A 56 -4.48 1.95 -7.00
CA PHE A 56 -5.09 1.64 -5.70
C PHE A 56 -6.54 2.18 -5.61
N TRP A 57 -6.71 3.49 -5.74
CA TRP A 57 -8.02 4.12 -5.66
C TRP A 57 -8.97 3.67 -6.77
N PRO A 58 -8.53 3.56 -8.05
CA PRO A 58 -9.35 2.97 -9.11
C PRO A 58 -9.80 1.54 -8.86
N VAL A 59 -8.91 0.67 -8.33
CA VAL A 59 -9.29 -0.71 -7.95
C VAL A 59 -10.38 -0.67 -6.89
N LEU A 60 -10.21 0.11 -5.82
CA LEU A 60 -11.24 0.20 -4.78
C LEU A 60 -12.56 0.75 -5.32
N GLN A 61 -12.55 1.75 -6.22
CA GLN A 61 -13.78 2.22 -6.85
C GLN A 61 -14.49 1.14 -7.67
N ALA A 62 -13.72 0.28 -8.34
CA ALA A 62 -14.29 -0.84 -9.10
C ALA A 62 -14.91 -1.91 -8.19
N LEU A 63 -14.41 -2.10 -6.97
CA LEU A 63 -14.97 -3.03 -5.99
C LEU A 63 -16.28 -2.51 -5.37
N TRP A 64 -16.46 -1.21 -5.29
CA TRP A 64 -17.68 -0.56 -4.74
C TRP A 64 -18.27 0.46 -5.72
N PRO A 65 -18.78 0.00 -6.89
CA PRO A 65 -19.28 0.90 -7.93
C PRO A 65 -20.47 1.75 -7.47
N GLN A 66 -21.25 1.25 -6.51
CA GLN A 66 -22.41 1.94 -5.95
C GLN A 66 -22.04 3.08 -4.98
N HIS A 67 -20.76 3.21 -4.65
CA HIS A 67 -20.28 4.21 -3.71
C HIS A 67 -19.19 5.08 -4.37
N PRO A 68 -19.54 6.22 -4.94
CA PRO A 68 -18.59 7.08 -5.63
C PRO A 68 -17.39 7.46 -4.76
N LEU A 69 -16.18 7.28 -5.31
CA LEU A 69 -14.95 7.67 -4.65
C LEU A 69 -14.84 9.21 -4.63
N PRO A 70 -14.55 9.83 -3.48
CA PRO A 70 -14.31 11.28 -3.42
C PRO A 70 -13.16 11.75 -4.32
N GLY A 71 -13.18 13.03 -4.70
CA GLY A 71 -12.18 13.64 -5.55
C GLY A 71 -10.75 13.51 -5.00
N ARG A 72 -9.75 13.68 -5.86
CA ARG A 72 -8.34 13.60 -5.45
C ARG A 72 -7.90 14.74 -4.55
N ASP A 73 -8.57 15.85 -4.64
CA ASP A 73 -8.40 17.08 -3.85
C ASP A 73 -8.95 16.93 -2.43
N ASP A 74 -9.88 15.99 -2.20
CA ASP A 74 -10.43 15.70 -0.88
C ASP A 74 -9.89 14.37 -0.32
N TYR A 75 -8.64 14.38 0.10
CA TYR A 75 -8.01 13.19 0.67
C TYR A 75 -8.63 12.76 2.01
N ALA A 76 -9.11 13.71 2.81
CA ALA A 76 -9.77 13.39 4.07
C ALA A 76 -11.06 12.59 3.83
N ALA A 77 -11.88 13.00 2.84
CA ALA A 77 -13.06 12.23 2.44
C ALA A 77 -12.69 10.84 1.88
N ARG A 78 -11.58 10.71 1.13
CA ARG A 78 -11.09 9.39 0.69
C ARG A 78 -10.72 8.47 1.86
N CYS A 79 -10.03 8.99 2.87
CA CYS A 79 -9.72 8.22 4.07
C CYS A 79 -10.98 7.80 4.81
N ALA A 80 -11.94 8.70 4.99
CA ALA A 80 -13.24 8.40 5.60
C ALA A 80 -14.01 7.35 4.77
N TRP A 81 -14.00 7.47 3.45
CA TRP A 81 -14.62 6.54 2.51
C TRP A 81 -14.02 5.13 2.62
N LEU A 82 -12.69 5.02 2.74
CA LEU A 82 -11.95 3.75 2.91
C LEU A 82 -12.29 3.10 4.26
N LEU A 83 -12.22 3.86 5.35
CA LEU A 83 -12.54 3.37 6.69
C LEU A 83 -14.00 2.92 6.83
N ALA A 84 -14.93 3.60 6.16
CA ALA A 84 -16.36 3.20 6.14
C ALA A 84 -16.58 1.84 5.49
N ARG A 85 -15.63 1.34 4.68
CA ARG A 85 -15.64 0.01 4.04
C ARG A 85 -14.82 -1.02 4.78
N GLY A 86 -14.44 -0.74 6.03
CA GLY A 86 -13.68 -1.67 6.85
C GLY A 86 -12.23 -1.85 6.43
N LEU A 87 -11.70 -1.01 5.54
CA LEU A 87 -10.29 -1.03 5.18
C LEU A 87 -9.50 -0.05 6.04
N GLY A 88 -8.32 -0.49 6.49
CA GLY A 88 -7.27 0.39 6.99
C GLY A 88 -6.09 0.41 6.01
N LEU A 89 -5.19 1.38 6.17
CA LEU A 89 -4.08 1.60 5.28
C LEU A 89 -2.84 2.04 6.03
N TRP A 90 -1.70 1.40 5.74
CA TRP A 90 -0.39 1.79 6.20
C TRP A 90 0.69 1.21 5.28
N ASP A 91 1.95 1.35 5.69
CA ASP A 91 3.10 0.73 5.03
C ASP A 91 3.89 -0.15 6.01
N VAL A 92 4.69 -1.06 5.47
CA VAL A 92 5.58 -1.91 6.26
C VAL A 92 6.73 -1.10 6.83
N TYR A 93 7.30 -0.18 6.05
CA TYR A 93 8.44 0.60 6.46
C TYR A 93 8.06 1.97 7.02
N ALA A 94 8.60 2.31 8.19
CA ALA A 94 8.49 3.62 8.81
C ALA A 94 9.42 4.64 8.17
N ALA A 95 10.62 4.20 7.81
CA ALA A 95 11.65 5.03 7.22
C ALA A 95 12.60 4.19 6.37
N CYS A 96 13.21 4.81 5.37
CA CYS A 96 14.24 4.17 4.55
C CYS A 96 15.10 5.21 3.82
N GLU A 97 16.18 4.75 3.21
CA GLU A 97 16.93 5.48 2.20
C GLU A 97 16.50 4.96 0.82
N ARG A 98 16.06 5.83 -0.09
CA ARG A 98 15.61 5.43 -1.41
C ARG A 98 15.67 6.56 -2.43
N ALA A 99 16.34 6.32 -3.54
CA ALA A 99 16.29 7.20 -4.70
C ALA A 99 15.07 6.84 -5.57
N GLY A 100 14.14 7.80 -5.74
CA GLY A 100 12.90 7.62 -6.52
C GLY A 100 11.84 6.79 -5.79
N SER A 101 11.05 5.99 -6.52
CA SER A 101 9.87 5.28 -5.98
C SER A 101 9.92 3.76 -6.13
N LEU A 102 11.03 3.17 -6.60
CA LEU A 102 11.13 1.73 -6.81
C LEU A 102 11.51 1.02 -5.50
N ASP A 103 10.74 0.00 -5.12
CA ASP A 103 10.99 -0.81 -3.92
C ASP A 103 12.36 -1.49 -3.95
N ALA A 104 12.85 -1.91 -5.11
CA ALA A 104 14.17 -2.51 -5.27
C ALA A 104 15.34 -1.58 -4.87
N ARG A 105 15.07 -0.28 -4.72
CA ARG A 105 16.05 0.73 -4.28
C ARG A 105 15.97 1.06 -2.79
N ILE A 106 15.07 0.44 -2.05
CA ILE A 106 14.94 0.62 -0.60
C ILE A 106 16.21 0.08 0.09
N ARG A 107 16.81 0.89 0.95
CA ARG A 107 17.99 0.56 1.77
C ARG A 107 17.78 1.06 3.18
N ASN A 108 18.45 0.46 4.15
CA ASN A 108 18.46 0.87 5.56
C ASN A 108 17.04 1.12 6.11
N ALA A 109 16.09 0.25 5.73
CA ALA A 109 14.69 0.39 6.10
C ALA A 109 14.45 0.02 7.57
N ALA A 110 13.65 0.84 8.25
CA ALA A 110 13.10 0.54 9.57
C ALA A 110 11.62 0.16 9.41
N LEU A 111 11.18 -0.89 10.10
CA LEU A 111 9.77 -1.30 10.11
C LEU A 111 8.95 -0.33 10.96
N ASN A 112 7.66 -0.22 10.64
CA ASN A 112 6.69 0.47 11.47
C ASN A 112 6.41 -0.30 12.77
N ASP A 113 6.06 0.44 13.81
CA ASP A 113 5.59 -0.14 15.07
C ASP A 113 4.10 -0.48 14.97
N PHE A 114 3.82 -1.75 14.70
CA PHE A 114 2.45 -2.26 14.58
C PHE A 114 1.76 -2.50 15.93
N ALA A 115 2.46 -2.47 17.07
CA ALA A 115 1.89 -2.77 18.38
C ALA A 115 0.77 -1.78 18.75
N ALA A 116 1.03 -0.48 18.58
CA ALA A 116 0.03 0.56 18.82
C ALA A 116 -1.19 0.46 17.89
N LEU A 117 -1.02 -0.07 16.68
CA LEU A 117 -2.11 -0.23 15.71
C LEU A 117 -3.10 -1.32 16.14
N ARG A 118 -2.62 -2.40 16.74
CA ARG A 118 -3.49 -3.51 17.18
C ARG A 118 -4.58 -3.04 18.14
N ALA A 119 -4.24 -2.20 19.11
CA ALA A 119 -5.19 -1.64 20.07
C ALA A 119 -6.24 -0.73 19.40
N ARG A 120 -5.85 -0.03 18.31
CA ARG A 120 -6.76 0.85 17.54
C ARG A 120 -7.74 0.09 16.65
N CYS A 121 -7.41 -1.15 16.28
CA CYS A 121 -8.16 -1.95 15.31
C CYS A 121 -8.68 -3.26 15.95
N PRO A 122 -9.64 -3.21 16.90
CA PRO A 122 -10.14 -4.40 17.60
C PRO A 122 -10.84 -5.41 16.67
N ARG A 123 -11.36 -4.95 15.53
CA ARG A 123 -12.04 -5.78 14.52
C ARG A 123 -11.11 -6.33 13.45
N LEU A 124 -9.80 -6.11 13.54
CA LEU A 124 -8.84 -6.55 12.54
C LEU A 124 -8.89 -8.07 12.37
N ALA A 125 -9.26 -8.52 11.16
CA ALA A 125 -9.46 -9.90 10.79
C ALA A 125 -8.44 -10.41 9.76
N ALA A 126 -7.78 -9.52 8.99
CA ALA A 126 -6.76 -9.89 8.02
C ALA A 126 -5.78 -8.75 7.71
N ILE A 127 -4.64 -9.13 7.17
CA ILE A 127 -3.61 -8.21 6.66
C ILE A 127 -3.45 -8.46 5.16
N ALA A 128 -3.66 -7.44 4.34
CA ALA A 128 -3.53 -7.50 2.88
C ALA A 128 -2.28 -6.74 2.43
N HIS A 129 -1.32 -7.44 1.85
CA HIS A 129 -0.07 -6.85 1.38
C HIS A 129 -0.19 -6.45 -0.09
N ASN A 130 -0.13 -5.16 -0.39
CA ASN A 130 -0.18 -4.59 -1.73
C ASN A 130 1.16 -4.74 -2.45
N GLY A 131 1.44 -5.93 -2.91
CA GLY A 131 2.66 -6.29 -3.64
C GLY A 131 3.62 -7.20 -2.87
N GLY A 132 4.62 -7.69 -3.60
CA GLY A 132 5.58 -8.68 -3.09
C GLY A 132 6.52 -8.13 -2.02
N GLU A 133 6.96 -6.87 -2.13
CA GLU A 133 7.88 -6.28 -1.16
C GLU A 133 7.23 -6.20 0.23
N SER A 134 6.01 -5.68 0.32
CA SER A 134 5.24 -5.68 1.57
C SER A 134 5.04 -7.11 2.11
N PHE A 135 4.69 -8.07 1.24
CA PHE A 135 4.42 -9.45 1.65
C PHE A 135 5.65 -10.19 2.22
N ARG A 136 6.88 -9.81 1.86
CA ARG A 136 8.11 -10.38 2.44
C ARG A 136 8.15 -10.25 3.96
N HIS A 137 7.46 -9.26 4.51
CA HIS A 137 7.38 -8.98 5.94
C HIS A 137 6.16 -9.58 6.64
N ALA A 138 5.34 -10.36 5.94
CA ALA A 138 4.09 -10.91 6.47
C ALA A 138 4.24 -11.64 7.80
N LYS A 139 5.32 -12.44 7.96
CA LYS A 139 5.61 -13.15 9.22
C LYS A 139 5.90 -12.18 10.36
N ALA A 140 6.75 -11.18 10.15
CA ALA A 140 7.11 -10.21 11.18
C ALA A 140 5.91 -9.34 11.59
N VAL A 141 5.08 -8.92 10.62
CA VAL A 141 3.88 -8.14 10.87
C VAL A 141 2.85 -8.95 11.67
N ARG A 142 2.61 -10.22 11.33
CA ARG A 142 1.70 -11.09 12.09
C ARG A 142 2.17 -11.35 13.51
N ALA A 143 3.46 -11.53 13.72
CA ALA A 143 4.00 -11.73 15.06
C ALA A 143 3.64 -10.59 16.03
N VAL A 144 3.40 -9.38 15.51
CA VAL A 144 2.99 -8.21 16.31
C VAL A 144 1.48 -8.01 16.32
N LEU A 145 0.83 -8.12 15.16
CA LEU A 145 -0.63 -7.87 15.04
C LEU A 145 -1.49 -9.06 15.49
N GLY A 146 -0.94 -10.28 15.44
CA GLY A 146 -1.60 -11.53 15.84
C GLY A 146 -1.28 -12.66 14.87
N ASP A 147 -0.65 -13.73 15.35
CA ASP A 147 -0.21 -14.88 14.52
C ASP A 147 -1.37 -15.60 13.82
N GLY A 148 -2.59 -15.53 14.38
CA GLY A 148 -3.80 -16.10 13.79
C GLY A 148 -4.37 -15.30 12.61
N LEU A 149 -3.88 -14.08 12.34
CA LEU A 149 -4.40 -13.27 11.24
C LEU A 149 -3.88 -13.78 9.89
N PRO A 150 -4.76 -14.03 8.91
CA PRO A 150 -4.33 -14.36 7.56
C PRO A 150 -3.58 -13.17 6.92
N SER A 151 -2.51 -13.49 6.20
CA SER A 151 -1.76 -12.53 5.37
C SER A 151 -2.04 -12.81 3.90
N LEU A 152 -2.68 -11.87 3.24
CA LEU A 152 -3.10 -11.95 1.84
C LEU A 152 -2.05 -11.26 0.96
N ARG A 153 -1.56 -11.95 -0.06
CA ARG A 153 -0.66 -11.34 -1.05
C ARG A 153 -1.49 -10.83 -2.23
N LEU A 154 -1.59 -9.52 -2.37
CA LEU A 154 -2.29 -8.88 -3.49
C LEU A 154 -1.33 -8.47 -4.60
N PRO A 155 -1.79 -8.42 -5.87
CA PRO A 155 -1.02 -7.81 -6.93
C PRO A 155 -0.85 -6.31 -6.65
N SER A 156 0.39 -5.83 -6.79
CA SER A 156 0.71 -4.42 -6.53
C SER A 156 -0.08 -3.50 -7.47
N THR A 157 -0.61 -2.42 -6.89
CA THR A 157 -1.30 -1.35 -7.61
C THR A 157 -0.34 -0.30 -8.19
N SER A 158 0.97 -0.43 -7.92
CA SER A 158 2.01 0.44 -8.46
C SER A 158 2.04 0.40 -9.99
N PRO A 159 2.30 1.54 -10.67
CA PRO A 159 2.54 1.57 -12.12
C PRO A 159 3.70 0.65 -12.56
N ALA A 160 4.66 0.38 -11.69
CA ALA A 160 5.76 -0.56 -11.96
C ALA A 160 5.29 -2.02 -12.17
N ASN A 161 4.08 -2.37 -11.71
CA ASN A 161 3.46 -3.68 -11.94
C ASN A 161 2.58 -3.68 -13.20
N ALA A 162 3.17 -3.40 -14.35
CA ALA A 162 2.46 -3.33 -15.63
C ALA A 162 2.03 -4.72 -16.18
N SER A 163 2.59 -5.82 -15.67
CA SER A 163 2.26 -7.19 -16.12
C SER A 163 0.84 -7.65 -15.75
N TRP A 164 0.22 -7.00 -14.76
CA TRP A 164 -1.15 -7.28 -14.35
C TRP A 164 -2.11 -6.26 -14.97
N ARG A 165 -3.05 -6.74 -15.80
CA ARG A 165 -4.15 -5.92 -16.33
C ARG A 165 -5.06 -5.45 -15.19
N PHE A 166 -5.71 -4.31 -15.36
CA PHE A 166 -6.55 -3.68 -14.35
C PHE A 166 -7.66 -4.62 -13.85
N GLU A 167 -8.41 -5.23 -14.75
CA GLU A 167 -9.52 -6.15 -14.43
C GLU A 167 -9.04 -7.34 -13.60
N ARG A 168 -7.88 -7.91 -13.96
CA ARG A 168 -7.29 -9.01 -13.20
C ARG A 168 -6.89 -8.59 -11.78
N LYS A 169 -6.43 -7.34 -11.61
CA LYS A 169 -6.16 -6.79 -10.26
C LYS A 169 -7.44 -6.66 -9.48
N CYS A 170 -8.51 -6.10 -10.06
CA CYS A 170 -9.80 -5.95 -9.41
C CYS A 170 -10.34 -7.31 -8.94
N ASN A 171 -10.32 -8.33 -9.78
CA ASN A 171 -10.78 -9.68 -9.42
C ASN A 171 -9.97 -10.25 -8.25
N ALA A 172 -8.64 -10.19 -8.30
CA ALA A 172 -7.78 -10.70 -7.23
C ALA A 172 -8.00 -9.97 -5.89
N TRP A 173 -8.26 -8.65 -5.94
CA TRP A 173 -8.59 -7.88 -4.75
C TRP A 173 -9.98 -8.21 -4.21
N ALA A 174 -10.99 -8.39 -5.09
CA ALA A 174 -12.33 -8.80 -4.71
C ALA A 174 -12.33 -10.18 -4.03
N GLU A 175 -11.70 -11.18 -4.67
CA GLU A 175 -11.55 -12.54 -4.13
C GLU A 175 -10.90 -12.54 -2.76
N ALA A 176 -9.87 -11.72 -2.55
CA ALA A 176 -9.17 -11.63 -1.29
C ALA A 176 -9.98 -10.95 -0.17
N LEU A 177 -10.86 -10.00 -0.50
CA LEU A 177 -11.64 -9.23 0.47
C LEU A 177 -13.02 -9.85 0.75
N ALA A 178 -13.57 -10.64 -0.15
CA ALA A 178 -14.89 -11.27 -0.02
C ALA A 178 -15.04 -12.15 1.25
N PRO A 179 -14.06 -12.96 1.68
CA PRO A 179 -14.17 -13.77 2.90
C PRO A 179 -14.37 -12.95 4.19
N PHE A 180 -14.07 -11.65 4.15
CA PHE A 180 -14.22 -10.73 5.29
C PHE A 180 -15.50 -9.90 5.23
N GLY A 181 -16.40 -10.20 4.26
CA GLY A 181 -17.68 -9.51 4.09
C GLY A 181 -17.54 -8.04 3.64
N LEU A 182 -16.41 -7.69 3.00
CA LEU A 182 -16.15 -6.31 2.56
C LEU A 182 -16.65 -6.04 1.14
N VAL A 183 -16.69 -7.07 0.30
CA VAL A 183 -17.21 -7.04 -1.06
C VAL A 183 -18.05 -8.27 -1.31
N ASP A 184 -19.06 -8.14 -2.16
CA ASP A 184 -19.83 -9.28 -2.61
C ASP A 184 -18.95 -10.21 -3.46
N THR A 185 -19.14 -11.51 -3.35
CA THR A 185 -18.51 -12.47 -4.25
C THR A 185 -18.96 -12.14 -5.67
N ILE A 186 -18.02 -11.78 -6.52
CA ILE A 186 -18.29 -11.64 -7.95
C ILE A 186 -18.66 -13.04 -8.46
N GLY A 187 -19.97 -13.31 -8.59
CA GLY A 187 -20.44 -14.51 -9.28
C GLY A 187 -19.83 -14.55 -10.68
N PRO A 188 -19.64 -15.76 -11.29
CA PRO A 188 -19.16 -15.85 -12.65
C PRO A 188 -20.05 -14.97 -13.52
N GLN A 189 -19.46 -14.01 -14.23
CA GLN A 189 -20.18 -13.23 -15.24
C GLN A 189 -20.65 -14.24 -16.27
N GLU A 190 -21.95 -14.53 -16.30
CA GLU A 190 -22.56 -15.21 -17.44
C GLU A 190 -22.26 -14.35 -18.68
N ASN A 191 -21.43 -14.89 -19.55
CA ASN A 191 -21.23 -14.34 -20.88
C ASN A 191 -22.60 -14.34 -21.59
N CYS A 192 -23.32 -13.24 -21.52
CA CYS A 192 -24.40 -12.97 -22.45
C CYS A 192 -23.78 -12.74 -23.84
N CYS A 193 -23.45 -13.84 -24.54
CA CYS A 193 -23.42 -13.84 -25.98
C CYS A 193 -24.86 -13.80 -26.45
N GLY A 194 -25.31 -12.64 -26.93
CA GLY A 194 -26.50 -12.42 -27.71
C GLY A 194 -26.11 -11.64 -28.96
#